data_b874e639a0903b0d580ea7e522195167
#
_entry.id   b874e639a0903b0d580ea7e522195167
#
_cell.length_a   1.000
_cell.length_b   1.000
_cell.length_c   1.000
_cell.angle_alpha   90.00
_cell.angle_beta   90.00
_cell.angle_gamma   90.00
#
_symmetry.space_group_name_H-M   'P 1'
#
loop_
_entity.id
_entity.type
_entity.pdbx_description
1 polymer ?
#
loop_
_entity_poly.entity_id
_entity_poly.type
_entity_poly.pdbx_seq_one_letter_code
_entity_poly.pdbx_strand_id
1 'polypeptide(L)'
;ARLGGDEFGIILDGYHQSEALNCAQAMIEDVRARPFVWEGRTFRIGASVGVVQASDHLDTVAALLIAADTACYAAKERGRNRVEIFAPESTYFRQRRQEFESLPDITAALQEGRFVLHHQHIRSLRPGRADHAEVLVRMLDRGGTLVLPARFIPAAERYNMMGFIDRWVIEA
;
A
#
# COMPACT_ATOMS: atom_id res chain seq x y z
N ALA A 1 -20.81 13.17 -0.20
CA ALA A 1 -21.61 11.95 0.03
C ALA A 1 -20.85 11.00 0.96
N ARG A 2 -21.55 10.23 1.79
CA ARG A 2 -20.99 9.11 2.53
C ARG A 2 -20.94 7.90 1.61
N LEU A 3 -19.75 7.30 1.46
CA LEU A 3 -19.54 6.13 0.59
C LEU A 3 -19.79 4.83 1.36
N GLY A 4 -19.40 4.77 2.62
CA GLY A 4 -19.61 3.63 3.50
C GLY A 4 -18.78 3.75 4.78
N GLY A 5 -19.21 3.16 5.88
CA GLY A 5 -18.46 3.21 7.14
C GLY A 5 -18.06 4.62 7.57
N ASP A 6 -16.76 4.90 7.62
CA ASP A 6 -16.13 6.18 7.91
C ASP A 6 -15.60 6.91 6.65
N GLU A 7 -16.01 6.47 5.46
CA GLU A 7 -15.55 7.00 4.19
C GLU A 7 -16.54 7.99 3.58
N PHE A 8 -16.01 9.12 3.14
CA PHE A 8 -16.77 10.22 2.54
C PHE A 8 -16.12 10.67 1.23
N GLY A 9 -16.96 10.90 0.21
CA GLY A 9 -16.54 11.48 -1.07
C GLY A 9 -17.02 12.93 -1.17
N ILE A 10 -16.15 13.83 -1.62
CA ILE A 10 -16.43 15.25 -1.83
C ILE A 10 -16.03 15.60 -3.27
N ILE A 11 -16.92 16.26 -3.97
CA ILE A 11 -16.66 16.80 -5.32
C ILE A 11 -16.53 18.32 -5.18
N LEU A 12 -15.41 18.84 -5.65
CA LEU A 12 -15.14 20.28 -5.72
C LEU A 12 -15.15 20.67 -7.20
N ASP A 13 -16.24 21.33 -7.62
CA ASP A 13 -16.41 21.77 -8.99
C ASP A 13 -15.85 23.19 -9.17
N GLY A 14 -15.09 23.40 -10.25
CA GLY A 14 -14.45 24.69 -10.56
C GLY A 14 -13.23 25.06 -9.71
N TYR A 15 -12.74 24.15 -8.87
CA TYR A 15 -11.55 24.39 -8.05
C TYR A 15 -10.28 24.01 -8.79
N HIS A 16 -9.26 24.85 -8.68
CA HIS A 16 -7.90 24.45 -9.02
C HIS A 16 -7.29 23.54 -7.94
N GLN A 17 -6.27 22.77 -8.31
CA GLN A 17 -5.62 21.80 -7.40
C GLN A 17 -5.17 22.43 -6.08
N SER A 18 -4.60 23.64 -6.11
CA SER A 18 -4.17 24.35 -4.91
C SER A 18 -5.32 24.72 -3.98
N GLU A 19 -6.45 25.11 -4.53
CA GLU A 19 -7.67 25.46 -3.76
C GLU A 19 -8.28 24.20 -3.15
N ALA A 20 -8.33 23.11 -3.90
CA ALA A 20 -8.78 21.81 -3.40
C ALA A 20 -7.92 21.31 -2.24
N LEU A 21 -6.58 21.49 -2.33
CA LEU A 21 -5.66 21.17 -1.23
C LEU A 21 -5.91 21.99 0.02
N ASN A 22 -6.08 23.31 -0.13
CA ASN A 22 -6.38 24.20 1.00
C ASN A 22 -7.71 23.82 1.66
N CYS A 23 -8.72 23.51 0.86
CA CYS A 23 -10.01 23.02 1.34
C CYS A 23 -9.87 21.71 2.12
N ALA A 24 -9.15 20.74 1.58
CA ALA A 24 -8.91 19.45 2.23
C ALA A 24 -8.10 19.61 3.53
N GLN A 25 -7.12 20.50 3.56
CA GLN A 25 -6.34 20.79 4.77
C GLN A 25 -7.21 21.43 5.85
N ALA A 26 -8.04 22.41 5.48
CA ALA A 26 -8.98 23.04 6.42
C ALA A 26 -9.98 22.04 7.00
N MET A 27 -10.46 21.09 6.20
CA MET A 27 -11.34 20.01 6.69
C MET A 27 -10.65 19.13 7.75
N ILE A 28 -9.38 18.78 7.56
CA ILE A 28 -8.62 18.00 8.54
C ILE A 28 -8.48 18.78 9.84
N GLU A 29 -8.15 20.06 9.74
CA GLU A 29 -8.00 20.93 10.90
C GLU A 29 -9.32 21.10 11.67
N ASP A 30 -10.42 21.26 10.97
CA ASP A 30 -11.77 21.33 11.54
C ASP A 30 -12.17 20.06 12.29
N VAL A 31 -11.91 18.89 11.69
CA VAL A 31 -12.17 17.60 12.34
C VAL A 31 -11.33 17.45 13.61
N ARG A 32 -10.05 17.85 13.54
CA ARG A 32 -9.12 17.76 14.66
C ARG A 32 -9.47 18.73 15.80
N ALA A 33 -9.96 19.93 15.45
CA ALA A 33 -10.32 20.97 16.41
C ALA A 33 -11.62 20.66 17.18
N ARG A 34 -12.44 19.76 16.66
CA ARG A 34 -13.75 19.41 17.24
C ARG A 34 -13.77 18.00 17.79
N PRO A 35 -13.36 17.79 19.07
CA PRO A 35 -13.41 16.47 19.67
C PRO A 35 -14.87 16.00 19.78
N PHE A 36 -15.09 14.74 19.53
CA PHE A 36 -16.41 14.11 19.68
C PHE A 36 -16.61 13.64 21.12
N VAL A 37 -17.73 14.03 21.73
CA VAL A 37 -18.08 13.63 23.11
C VAL A 37 -19.24 12.65 23.06
N TRP A 38 -19.04 11.47 23.62
CA TRP A 38 -20.07 10.43 23.72
C TRP A 38 -20.04 9.82 25.13
N GLU A 39 -21.21 9.75 25.77
CA GLU A 39 -21.36 9.23 27.14
C GLU A 39 -20.31 9.76 28.14
N GLY A 40 -20.03 11.07 28.08
CA GLY A 40 -19.06 11.74 28.95
C GLY A 40 -17.59 11.45 28.61
N ARG A 41 -17.31 10.69 27.56
CA ARG A 41 -15.95 10.42 27.07
C ARG A 41 -15.64 11.28 25.84
N THR A 42 -14.45 11.86 25.84
CA THR A 42 -13.97 12.69 24.74
C THR A 42 -13.10 11.86 23.79
N PHE A 43 -13.48 11.82 22.52
CA PHE A 43 -12.74 11.15 21.46
C PHE A 43 -12.12 12.19 20.53
N ARG A 44 -10.83 12.09 20.30
CA ARG A 44 -10.13 12.86 19.29
C ARG A 44 -10.03 12.02 18.03
N ILE A 45 -10.66 12.48 16.97
CA ILE A 45 -10.63 11.86 15.66
C ILE A 45 -9.77 12.68 14.71
N GLY A 46 -9.26 12.05 13.68
CA GLY A 46 -8.55 12.71 12.59
C GLY A 46 -9.07 12.20 11.25
N ALA A 47 -8.77 12.91 10.20
CA ALA A 47 -9.11 12.53 8.84
C ALA A 47 -7.85 12.42 7.96
N SER A 48 -7.84 11.44 7.07
CA SER A 48 -6.86 11.33 5.98
C SER A 48 -7.58 11.56 4.67
N VAL A 49 -7.05 12.42 3.83
CA VAL A 49 -7.73 12.87 2.62
C VAL A 49 -6.86 12.58 1.40
N GLY A 50 -7.43 11.90 0.42
CA GLY A 50 -6.87 11.75 -0.92
C GLY A 50 -7.52 12.76 -1.87
N VAL A 51 -6.73 13.54 -2.57
CA VAL A 51 -7.19 14.49 -3.57
C VAL A 51 -6.80 13.99 -4.96
N VAL A 52 -7.78 13.94 -5.86
CA VAL A 52 -7.56 13.61 -7.28
C VAL A 52 -8.19 14.68 -8.13
N GLN A 53 -7.46 15.12 -9.15
CA GLN A 53 -8.00 16.01 -10.16
C GLN A 53 -8.56 15.18 -11.32
N ALA A 54 -9.81 15.42 -11.68
CA ALA A 54 -10.39 14.83 -12.89
C ALA A 54 -9.59 15.35 -14.12
N SER A 55 -9.18 14.44 -14.97
CA SER A 55 -8.41 14.73 -16.17
C SER A 55 -8.76 13.70 -17.25
N ASP A 56 -8.37 14.01 -18.50
CA ASP A 56 -8.61 13.12 -19.65
C ASP A 56 -8.00 11.72 -19.52
N HIS A 57 -7.10 11.51 -18.56
CA HIS A 57 -6.51 10.20 -18.24
C HIS A 57 -7.30 9.41 -17.16
N LEU A 58 -8.26 10.06 -16.52
CA LEU A 58 -9.15 9.48 -15.53
C LEU A 58 -10.60 9.71 -15.99
N ASP A 59 -10.98 9.05 -17.06
CA ASP A 59 -12.20 9.27 -17.82
C ASP A 59 -13.42 8.56 -17.26
N THR A 60 -13.24 7.72 -16.25
CA THR A 60 -14.36 7.00 -15.61
C THR A 60 -14.46 7.30 -14.11
N VAL A 61 -15.68 7.25 -13.60
CA VAL A 61 -15.93 7.39 -12.14
C VAL A 61 -15.15 6.34 -11.35
N ALA A 62 -15.06 5.12 -11.87
CA ALA A 62 -14.30 4.05 -11.23
C ALA A 62 -12.80 4.39 -11.14
N ALA A 63 -12.20 4.91 -12.20
CA ALA A 63 -10.79 5.33 -12.22
C ALA A 63 -10.53 6.47 -11.22
N LEU A 64 -11.43 7.46 -11.16
CA LEU A 64 -11.34 8.55 -10.19
C LEU A 64 -11.44 8.06 -8.75
N LEU A 65 -12.37 7.16 -8.45
CA LEU A 65 -12.51 6.60 -7.11
C LEU A 65 -11.28 5.77 -6.69
N ILE A 66 -10.74 4.95 -7.59
CA ILE A 66 -9.50 4.19 -7.34
C ILE A 66 -8.32 5.14 -7.08
N ALA A 67 -8.18 6.20 -7.86
CA ALA A 67 -7.13 7.19 -7.68
C ALA A 67 -7.26 7.93 -6.34
N ALA A 68 -8.48 8.34 -5.97
CA ALA A 68 -8.76 9.01 -4.69
C ALA A 68 -8.49 8.08 -3.50
N ASP A 69 -8.93 6.82 -3.57
CA ASP A 69 -8.67 5.81 -2.54
C ASP A 69 -7.18 5.55 -2.39
N THR A 70 -6.45 5.41 -3.50
CA THR A 70 -5.00 5.23 -3.49
C THR A 70 -4.29 6.42 -2.82
N ALA A 71 -4.71 7.65 -3.08
CA ALA A 71 -4.16 8.83 -2.43
C ALA A 71 -4.55 8.88 -0.94
N CYS A 72 -5.78 8.55 -0.59
CA CYS A 72 -6.23 8.47 0.80
C CYS A 72 -5.44 7.41 1.58
N TYR A 73 -5.19 6.27 0.97
CA TYR A 73 -4.38 5.23 1.56
C TYR A 73 -2.93 5.69 1.77
N ALA A 74 -2.35 6.43 0.80
CA ALA A 74 -1.04 7.05 0.96
C ALA A 74 -0.99 8.00 2.16
N ALA A 75 -2.05 8.79 2.37
CA ALA A 75 -2.17 9.65 3.54
C ALA A 75 -2.20 8.83 4.85
N LYS A 76 -2.91 7.70 4.87
CA LYS A 76 -2.95 6.79 6.02
C LYS A 76 -1.57 6.19 6.33
N GLU A 77 -0.83 5.74 5.33
CA GLU A 77 0.51 5.16 5.51
C GLU A 77 1.57 6.16 5.95
N ARG A 78 1.52 7.36 5.41
CA ARG A 78 2.49 8.42 5.74
C ARG A 78 2.26 9.09 7.10
N GLY A 79 1.44 8.51 7.95
CA GLY A 79 1.24 8.95 9.33
C GLY A 79 -0.14 9.53 9.60
N ARG A 80 -1.10 9.34 8.72
CA ARG A 80 -2.50 9.78 8.84
C ARG A 80 -2.66 11.29 9.02
N ASN A 81 -3.88 11.76 9.17
CA ASN A 81 -4.21 13.14 9.50
C ASN A 81 -3.54 14.17 8.57
N ARG A 82 -3.58 13.89 7.27
CA ARG A 82 -2.96 14.67 6.20
C ARG A 82 -3.69 14.53 4.88
N VAL A 83 -3.35 15.43 3.98
CA VAL A 83 -3.76 15.39 2.58
C VAL A 83 -2.65 14.77 1.73
N GLU A 84 -3.01 13.88 0.81
CA GLU A 84 -2.12 13.42 -0.27
C GLU A 84 -2.81 13.61 -1.60
N ILE A 85 -2.05 14.03 -2.61
CA ILE A 85 -2.54 14.22 -3.98
C ILE A 85 -2.20 12.99 -4.78
N PHE A 86 -3.16 12.51 -5.56
CA PHE A 86 -2.88 11.52 -6.57
C PHE A 86 -2.00 12.11 -7.68
N ALA A 87 -0.78 11.64 -7.79
CA ALA A 87 0.18 12.02 -8.82
C ALA A 87 0.71 10.73 -9.49
N PRO A 88 0.10 10.30 -10.60
CA PRO A 88 0.41 9.00 -11.23
C PRO A 88 1.89 8.87 -11.62
N GLU A 89 2.54 9.99 -11.94
CA GLU A 89 3.96 10.03 -12.29
C GLU A 89 4.91 9.94 -11.09
N SER A 90 4.41 10.09 -9.87
CA SER A 90 5.27 9.98 -8.69
C SER A 90 5.77 8.55 -8.51
N THR A 91 7.00 8.41 -8.01
CA THR A 91 7.61 7.11 -7.73
C THR A 91 6.73 6.26 -6.81
N TYR A 92 6.08 6.90 -5.83
CA TYR A 92 5.19 6.23 -4.90
C TYR A 92 4.00 5.56 -5.60
N PHE A 93 3.24 6.30 -6.42
CA PHE A 93 2.05 5.75 -7.09
C PHE A 93 2.40 4.74 -8.19
N ARG A 94 3.52 4.94 -8.89
CA ARG A 94 4.04 3.94 -9.83
C ARG A 94 4.41 2.64 -9.14
N GLN A 95 5.10 2.72 -8.01
CA GLN A 95 5.45 1.54 -7.22
C GLN A 95 4.20 0.81 -6.71
N ARG A 96 3.18 1.55 -6.24
CA ARG A 96 1.90 1.00 -5.80
C ARG A 96 1.18 0.23 -6.90
N ARG A 97 1.14 0.82 -8.06
CA ARG A 97 0.55 0.18 -9.23
C ARG A 97 1.27 -1.11 -9.57
N GLN A 98 2.60 -1.10 -9.57
CA GLN A 98 3.40 -2.31 -9.81
C GLN A 98 3.17 -3.39 -8.75
N GLU A 99 3.06 -3.02 -7.48
CA GLU A 99 2.73 -3.96 -6.39
C GLU A 99 1.37 -4.62 -6.62
N PHE A 100 0.34 -3.84 -6.94
CA PHE A 100 -1.00 -4.37 -7.23
C PHE A 100 -1.00 -5.29 -8.46
N GLU A 101 -0.34 -4.87 -9.54
CA GLU A 101 -0.20 -5.66 -10.78
C GLU A 101 0.56 -6.98 -10.56
N SER A 102 1.39 -7.07 -9.51
CA SER A 102 2.14 -8.29 -9.18
C SER A 102 1.34 -9.35 -8.39
N LEU A 103 0.21 -9.00 -7.78
CA LEU A 103 -0.57 -9.91 -6.93
C LEU A 103 -1.05 -11.18 -7.64
N PRO A 104 -1.61 -11.10 -8.87
CA PRO A 104 -1.99 -12.31 -9.61
C PRO A 104 -0.81 -13.25 -9.87
N ASP A 105 0.38 -12.68 -10.11
CA ASP A 105 1.58 -13.47 -10.35
C ASP A 105 2.10 -14.14 -9.07
N ILE A 106 2.03 -13.49 -7.92
CA ILE A 106 2.37 -14.08 -6.62
C ILE A 106 1.42 -15.24 -6.30
N THR A 107 0.12 -15.03 -6.49
CA THR A 107 -0.89 -16.07 -6.27
C THR A 107 -0.67 -17.28 -7.17
N ALA A 108 -0.46 -17.03 -8.45
CA ALA A 108 -0.17 -18.10 -9.42
C ALA A 108 1.16 -18.81 -9.10
N ALA A 109 2.18 -18.07 -8.68
CA ALA A 109 3.47 -18.66 -8.31
C ALA A 109 3.38 -19.61 -7.12
N LEU A 110 2.52 -19.30 -6.12
CA LEU A 110 2.24 -20.21 -5.00
C LEU A 110 1.56 -21.50 -5.48
N GLN A 111 0.58 -21.37 -6.39
CA GLN A 111 -0.18 -22.52 -6.90
C GLN A 111 0.62 -23.38 -7.89
N GLU A 112 1.48 -22.75 -8.68
CA GLU A 112 2.26 -23.40 -9.76
C GLU A 112 3.64 -23.89 -9.28
N GLY A 113 3.98 -23.72 -7.99
CA GLY A 113 5.28 -24.14 -7.45
C GLY A 113 6.46 -23.33 -8.00
N ARG A 114 6.25 -22.06 -8.33
CA ARG A 114 7.29 -21.19 -8.89
C ARG A 114 8.10 -20.41 -7.85
N PHE A 115 7.94 -20.71 -6.57
CA PHE A 115 8.86 -20.26 -5.54
C PHE A 115 10.05 -21.22 -5.44
N VAL A 116 11.23 -20.66 -5.14
CA VAL A 116 12.47 -21.41 -4.96
C VAL A 116 13.23 -20.85 -3.77
N LEU A 117 13.96 -21.73 -3.06
CA LEU A 117 14.80 -21.33 -1.94
C LEU A 117 16.26 -21.28 -2.40
N HIS A 118 16.88 -20.16 -2.17
CA HIS A 118 18.33 -20.01 -2.21
C HIS A 118 18.84 -20.01 -0.77
N HIS A 119 20.06 -20.44 -0.57
CA HIS A 119 20.70 -20.37 0.74
C HIS A 119 22.05 -19.67 0.63
N GLN A 120 22.36 -18.91 1.67
CA GLN A 120 23.65 -18.26 1.83
C GLN A 120 24.34 -18.82 3.07
N HIS A 121 25.53 -19.40 2.89
CA HIS A 121 26.32 -19.90 4.02
C HIS A 121 26.90 -18.75 4.84
N ILE A 122 26.72 -18.83 6.16
CA ILE A 122 27.31 -17.93 7.14
C ILE A 122 28.35 -18.72 7.93
N ARG A 123 29.62 -18.54 7.57
CA ARG A 123 30.73 -19.27 8.18
C ARG A 123 31.13 -18.62 9.49
N SER A 124 31.26 -19.43 10.53
CA SER A 124 31.78 -18.95 11.81
C SER A 124 33.28 -18.63 11.72
N LEU A 125 33.66 -17.46 12.17
CA LEU A 125 35.06 -17.06 12.30
C LEU A 125 35.68 -17.56 13.61
N ARG A 126 34.88 -18.17 14.49
CA ARG A 126 35.35 -18.71 15.78
C ARG A 126 35.47 -20.23 15.67
N PRO A 127 36.65 -20.81 16.01
CA PRO A 127 36.83 -22.26 16.03
C PRO A 127 35.79 -22.93 16.95
N GLY A 128 35.25 -24.07 16.51
CA GLY A 128 34.32 -24.88 17.29
C GLY A 128 32.85 -24.36 17.35
N ARG A 129 32.53 -23.29 16.66
CA ARG A 129 31.11 -22.88 16.45
C ARG A 129 30.57 -23.39 15.12
N ALA A 130 29.33 -23.81 15.15
CA ALA A 130 28.65 -24.26 13.94
C ALA A 130 28.47 -23.13 12.91
N ASP A 131 28.57 -23.48 11.65
CA ASP A 131 28.18 -22.62 10.55
C ASP A 131 26.66 -22.54 10.48
N HIS A 132 26.14 -21.48 9.95
CA HIS A 132 24.71 -21.24 9.74
C HIS A 132 24.44 -21.05 8.25
N ALA A 133 23.17 -21.08 7.87
CA ALA A 133 22.74 -20.68 6.54
C ALA A 133 21.52 -19.76 6.66
N GLU A 134 21.48 -18.75 5.83
CA GLU A 134 20.28 -17.93 5.62
C GLU A 134 19.52 -18.50 4.44
N VAL A 135 18.23 -18.73 4.63
CA VAL A 135 17.32 -19.18 3.57
C VAL A 135 16.67 -17.96 2.96
N LEU A 136 16.76 -17.85 1.66
CA LEU A 136 16.36 -16.68 0.91
C LEU A 136 15.33 -17.10 -0.16
N VAL A 137 14.07 -16.71 0.04
CA VAL A 137 13.01 -16.97 -0.93
C VAL A 137 13.23 -16.20 -2.23
N ARG A 138 12.93 -16.84 -3.35
CA ARG A 138 12.91 -16.25 -4.69
C ARG A 138 11.65 -16.72 -5.39
N MET A 139 11.21 -15.97 -6.38
CA MET A 139 10.07 -16.34 -7.22
C MET A 139 10.55 -16.43 -8.69
N LEU A 140 10.00 -17.36 -9.45
CA LEU A 140 10.19 -17.40 -10.89
C LEU A 140 8.98 -16.79 -11.57
N ASP A 141 9.20 -15.93 -12.56
CA ASP A 141 8.12 -15.48 -13.44
C ASP A 141 7.67 -16.63 -14.37
N ARG A 142 6.66 -16.38 -15.18
CA ARG A 142 6.15 -17.38 -16.12
C ARG A 142 7.17 -17.79 -17.19
N GLY A 143 8.18 -16.97 -17.43
CA GLY A 143 9.28 -17.25 -18.34
C GLY A 143 10.44 -17.98 -17.67
N GLY A 144 10.35 -18.28 -16.36
CA GLY A 144 11.43 -18.91 -15.59
C GLY A 144 12.51 -17.94 -15.14
N THR A 145 12.32 -16.63 -15.28
CA THR A 145 13.28 -15.61 -14.85
C THR A 145 13.14 -15.38 -13.36
N LEU A 146 14.29 -15.22 -12.67
CA LEU A 146 14.34 -15.00 -11.24
C LEU A 146 13.82 -13.61 -10.87
N VAL A 147 12.82 -13.57 -9.99
CA VAL A 147 12.24 -12.36 -9.40
C VAL A 147 12.74 -12.24 -7.97
N LEU A 148 13.39 -11.12 -7.67
CA LEU A 148 13.96 -10.86 -6.35
C LEU A 148 12.89 -10.44 -5.33
N PRO A 149 13.09 -10.73 -4.02
CA PRO A 149 12.15 -10.41 -2.94
C PRO A 149 11.68 -8.95 -2.93
N ALA A 150 12.57 -8.01 -3.20
CA ALA A 150 12.23 -6.58 -3.24
C ALA A 150 11.10 -6.23 -4.25
N ARG A 151 10.80 -7.11 -5.19
CA ARG A 151 9.73 -6.89 -6.18
C ARG A 151 8.38 -7.48 -5.78
N PHE A 152 8.34 -8.48 -4.91
CA PHE A 152 7.08 -9.14 -4.54
C PHE A 152 6.78 -9.09 -3.02
N ILE A 153 7.79 -9.05 -2.15
CA ILE A 153 7.57 -8.98 -0.69
C ILE A 153 6.75 -7.74 -0.27
N PRO A 154 7.03 -6.50 -0.77
CA PRO A 154 6.22 -5.34 -0.38
C PRO A 154 4.74 -5.49 -0.72
N ALA A 155 4.43 -6.11 -1.87
CA ALA A 155 3.05 -6.43 -2.25
C ALA A 155 2.46 -7.51 -1.33
N ALA A 156 3.21 -8.59 -1.07
CA ALA A 156 2.76 -9.68 -0.22
C ALA A 156 2.48 -9.24 1.22
N GLU A 157 3.32 -8.39 1.80
CA GLU A 157 3.11 -7.81 3.14
C GLU A 157 1.83 -6.97 3.19
N ARG A 158 1.66 -6.09 2.22
CA ARG A 158 0.53 -5.16 2.18
C ARG A 158 -0.81 -5.85 2.00
N TYR A 159 -0.85 -6.85 1.16
CA TYR A 159 -2.09 -7.57 0.82
C TYR A 159 -2.26 -8.87 1.62
N ASN A 160 -1.57 -8.96 2.78
CA ASN A 160 -1.67 -10.08 3.73
C ASN A 160 -1.37 -11.46 3.11
N MET A 161 -0.48 -11.51 2.12
CA MET A 161 -0.07 -12.76 1.47
C MET A 161 1.16 -13.41 2.11
N MET A 162 1.85 -12.71 3.03
CA MET A 162 3.07 -13.23 3.66
C MET A 162 2.84 -14.57 4.36
N GLY A 163 1.70 -14.76 5.03
CA GLY A 163 1.39 -16.03 5.70
C GLY A 163 1.36 -17.25 4.77
N PHE A 164 1.01 -17.06 3.51
CA PHE A 164 1.07 -18.13 2.50
C PHE A 164 2.50 -18.40 2.03
N ILE A 165 3.29 -17.35 1.84
CA ILE A 165 4.71 -17.45 1.47
C ILE A 165 5.51 -18.09 2.62
N ASP A 166 5.31 -17.64 3.85
CA ASP A 166 5.99 -18.17 5.03
C ASP A 166 5.70 -19.65 5.23
N ARG A 167 4.43 -20.06 5.08
CA ARG A 167 4.06 -21.47 5.13
C ARG A 167 4.78 -22.26 4.06
N TRP A 168 4.78 -21.77 2.82
CA TRP A 168 5.46 -22.44 1.72
C TRP A 168 6.98 -22.59 2.01
N VAL A 169 7.62 -21.54 2.54
CA VAL A 169 9.06 -21.58 2.92
C VAL A 169 9.35 -22.62 4.00
N ILE A 170 8.43 -22.81 4.96
CA ILE A 170 8.60 -23.78 6.06
C ILE A 170 8.41 -25.24 5.55
N GLU A 171 7.53 -25.42 4.58
CA GLU A 171 7.18 -26.75 4.04
C GLU A 171 8.13 -27.23 2.94
N ALA A 172 8.92 -26.31 2.31
CA ALA A 172 9.84 -26.60 1.22
C ALA A 172 11.22 -27.05 1.71
#